data_cd3cffacec08759e108fec5ac33adb0b
#
_entry.id   cd3cffacec08759e108fec5ac33adb0b
#
_cell.length_a   1.000
_cell.length_b   1.000
_cell.length_c   1.000
_cell.angle_alpha   90.00
_cell.angle_beta   90.00
_cell.angle_gamma   90.00
#
_symmetry.space_group_name_H-M   'P 1'
#
loop_
_entity.id
_entity.type
_entity.pdbx_description
1 polymer ?
#
loop_
_entity_poly.entity_id
_entity_poly.type
_entity_poly.pdbx_seq_one_letter_code
_entity_poly.pdbx_strand_id
1 'polypeptide(L)'
;MLALHGARPRAPYRGVALAKDRKPDDSRTSRGGSGSKSSGGGNARSGTKTATRPAARPTGAKGRTRPPTQVVTQQRKPWGLIAAAVAVVVFGAAVITYALIQVNKSHENDVTSLSQIKGVKSYEYAAGQQHVQTPVSYTESPPVGGPHDPYWADCTGTVYTVDIRHENAVHSLEHGAVWITYNPDKVSQSDIAKLAALVDGVSGRLLSPYAGQDSAISLQSWNHQLKVSSADDKRIKQFADLMTFNSEVDNHYPEIGASCENPAFKANPVVTGQDSTAVGSSDMATTPTATSAP
;
A
#
# COMPACT_ATOMS: atom_id res chain seq x y z
N MET A 1 -11.10 47.06 38.57
CA MET A 1 -10.09 47.05 37.48
C MET A 1 -10.02 45.64 36.93
N LEU A 2 -10.79 45.33 35.90
CA LEU A 2 -10.76 44.04 35.19
C LEU A 2 -9.83 44.18 33.98
N ALA A 3 -8.77 43.38 33.94
CA ALA A 3 -7.89 43.31 32.79
C ALA A 3 -8.47 42.27 31.82
N LEU A 4 -8.94 42.74 30.66
CA LEU A 4 -9.34 41.95 29.51
C LEU A 4 -8.07 41.42 28.82
N HIS A 5 -7.82 40.12 28.89
CA HIS A 5 -6.80 39.48 28.06
C HIS A 5 -7.41 39.16 26.66
N GLY A 6 -6.94 39.96 25.70
CA GLY A 6 -7.32 39.77 24.30
C GLY A 6 -6.74 38.48 23.73
N ALA A 7 -7.62 37.61 23.23
CA ALA A 7 -7.30 36.46 22.45
C ALA A 7 -6.72 36.89 21.10
N ARG A 8 -5.51 36.43 20.77
CA ARG A 8 -4.91 36.60 19.44
C ARG A 8 -5.59 35.66 18.42
N PRO A 9 -5.95 36.13 17.24
CA PRO A 9 -6.46 35.26 16.20
C PRO A 9 -5.34 34.35 15.68
N ARG A 10 -5.61 33.03 15.62
CA ARG A 10 -4.73 32.03 15.01
C ARG A 10 -4.76 32.22 13.49
N ALA A 11 -3.60 32.23 12.86
CA ALA A 11 -3.44 32.27 11.42
C ALA A 11 -4.01 31.00 10.77
N PRO A 12 -4.59 31.08 9.55
CA PRO A 12 -5.11 29.93 8.86
C PRO A 12 -3.98 29.01 8.39
N TYR A 13 -4.12 27.71 8.62
CA TYR A 13 -3.25 26.66 8.12
C TYR A 13 -3.15 26.74 6.60
N ARG A 14 -1.97 27.03 6.07
CA ARG A 14 -1.67 26.88 4.65
C ARG A 14 -1.54 25.39 4.37
N GLY A 15 -2.48 24.84 3.64
CA GLY A 15 -2.41 23.50 3.07
C GLY A 15 -1.17 23.38 2.18
N VAL A 16 -0.30 22.44 2.49
CA VAL A 16 0.79 22.02 1.59
C VAL A 16 0.16 21.17 0.51
N ALA A 17 0.05 21.73 -0.69
CA ALA A 17 -0.32 20.97 -1.88
C ALA A 17 0.80 19.96 -2.16
N LEU A 18 0.47 18.66 -2.08
CA LEU A 18 1.32 17.58 -2.58
C LEU A 18 1.49 17.76 -4.08
N ALA A 19 2.70 18.09 -4.49
CA ALA A 19 3.09 18.12 -5.90
C ALA A 19 2.95 16.72 -6.48
N LYS A 20 2.03 16.56 -7.41
CA LYS A 20 1.87 15.37 -8.23
C LYS A 20 3.07 15.29 -9.17
N ASP A 21 3.99 14.37 -8.92
CA ASP A 21 5.08 14.05 -9.85
C ASP A 21 4.51 13.62 -11.19
N ARG A 22 4.71 14.47 -12.18
CA ARG A 22 4.42 14.16 -13.59
C ARG A 22 5.51 13.25 -14.11
N LYS A 23 5.13 12.05 -14.45
CA LYS A 23 5.91 11.12 -15.28
C LYS A 23 6.28 11.82 -16.60
N PRO A 24 7.54 11.78 -17.04
CA PRO A 24 7.88 12.33 -18.36
C PRO A 24 7.27 11.48 -19.46
N ASP A 25 6.59 12.15 -20.37
CA ASP A 25 6.02 11.62 -21.61
C ASP A 25 7.17 11.37 -22.60
N ASP A 26 7.51 10.11 -22.83
CA ASP A 26 8.46 9.68 -23.87
C ASP A 26 7.69 9.43 -25.17
N SER A 27 7.33 10.53 -25.82
CA SER A 27 6.95 10.52 -27.23
C SER A 27 8.13 10.98 -28.10
N ARG A 28 8.98 10.06 -28.50
CA ARG A 28 9.91 10.28 -29.61
C ARG A 28 9.67 9.27 -30.71
N THR A 29 8.94 9.77 -31.66
CA THR A 29 8.69 9.39 -33.04
C THR A 29 9.86 8.64 -33.68
N SER A 30 9.53 7.49 -34.24
CA SER A 30 10.25 6.74 -35.23
C SER A 30 10.41 7.52 -36.54
N ARG A 31 11.61 7.55 -37.05
CA ARG A 31 11.99 7.62 -38.48
C ARG A 31 13.26 6.79 -38.58
N GLY A 32 13.31 5.66 -39.29
CA GLY A 32 13.17 5.51 -40.70
C GLY A 32 14.54 5.66 -41.32
N GLY A 33 15.25 4.54 -41.65
CA GLY A 33 16.53 4.53 -42.36
C GLY A 33 16.96 3.09 -42.56
N SER A 34 16.44 2.48 -43.44
CA SER A 34 16.78 1.67 -44.60
C SER A 34 18.22 1.87 -45.09
N GLY A 35 18.95 0.76 -45.32
CA GLY A 35 20.25 0.70 -46.02
C GLY A 35 20.92 -0.61 -45.60
N SER A 36 20.70 -1.68 -46.29
CA SER A 36 21.12 -2.09 -47.60
C SER A 36 22.60 -2.53 -47.64
N LYS A 37 22.79 -3.86 -47.81
CA LYS A 37 23.63 -4.60 -48.74
C LYS A 37 25.10 -4.18 -48.96
N SER A 38 25.95 -5.21 -48.88
CA SER A 38 26.83 -5.74 -49.94
C SER A 38 27.84 -6.70 -49.30
N SER A 39 27.94 -8.01 -49.56
CA SER A 39 28.26 -8.65 -50.87
C SER A 39 29.49 -8.03 -51.57
N GLY A 40 30.51 -8.81 -51.60
CA GLY A 40 31.66 -8.68 -52.44
C GLY A 40 32.76 -9.57 -51.87
N GLY A 41 33.07 -10.64 -52.36
CA GLY A 41 33.17 -11.07 -53.78
C GLY A 41 34.55 -10.80 -54.29
N GLY A 42 35.23 -11.86 -54.51
CA GLY A 42 35.99 -12.06 -55.69
C GLY A 42 37.48 -11.62 -55.70
N ASN A 43 38.32 -12.40 -55.94
CA ASN A 43 38.91 -12.79 -57.21
C ASN A 43 40.36 -13.29 -57.03
N ALA A 44 40.57 -14.46 -57.33
CA ALA A 44 41.33 -15.12 -58.39
C ALA A 44 42.23 -14.21 -59.29
N ARG A 45 43.47 -14.59 -59.30
CA ARG A 45 44.34 -14.64 -60.49
C ARG A 45 45.58 -15.48 -60.17
N SER A 46 45.64 -16.73 -60.59
CA SER A 46 46.14 -17.13 -61.88
C SER A 46 47.57 -16.62 -62.16
N GLY A 47 48.49 -17.55 -62.21
CA GLY A 47 49.89 -17.37 -62.67
C GLY A 47 50.52 -18.71 -62.87
N THR A 48 50.18 -19.30 -63.99
CA THR A 48 50.84 -20.44 -64.61
C THR A 48 52.28 -20.07 -65.04
N LYS A 49 53.27 -20.90 -64.72
CA LYS A 49 54.36 -21.17 -65.68
C LYS A 49 55.02 -22.49 -65.40
N THR A 50 54.94 -23.28 -66.39
CA THR A 50 55.60 -24.48 -66.83
C THR A 50 57.11 -24.45 -66.69
N ALA A 51 57.74 -25.55 -66.26
CA ALA A 51 58.70 -26.26 -67.05
C ALA A 51 59.58 -27.21 -66.26
N THR A 52 59.57 -28.39 -66.70
CA THR A 52 60.63 -29.37 -67.04
C THR A 52 61.32 -30.16 -65.95
N ARG A 53 61.04 -31.45 -66.10
CA ARG A 53 61.80 -32.58 -65.56
C ARG A 53 63.18 -32.65 -66.20
N PRO A 54 64.27 -33.29 -65.57
CA PRO A 54 64.31 -34.77 -65.57
C PRO A 54 64.85 -35.45 -64.31
N ALA A 55 64.69 -36.73 -64.35
CA ALA A 55 64.96 -37.81 -63.43
C ALA A 55 66.41 -37.95 -62.94
N ALA A 56 66.49 -38.45 -61.66
CA ALA A 56 67.47 -39.51 -61.32
C ALA A 56 67.07 -40.13 -59.95
N ARG A 57 66.93 -41.38 -59.97
CA ARG A 57 66.93 -42.27 -58.78
C ARG A 57 68.36 -42.49 -58.37
N PRO A 58 68.74 -42.65 -57.02
CA PRO A 58 68.67 -43.94 -56.43
C PRO A 58 68.40 -43.97 -54.88
N THR A 59 67.85 -45.12 -54.48
CA THR A 59 68.17 -46.02 -53.39
C THR A 59 68.26 -45.53 -51.91
N GLY A 60 67.31 -46.03 -51.16
CA GLY A 60 67.59 -46.70 -49.91
C GLY A 60 67.91 -45.84 -48.69
N ALA A 61 66.93 -45.45 -47.95
CA ALA A 61 67.15 -45.26 -46.50
C ALA A 61 65.89 -45.77 -45.78
N LYS A 62 66.17 -46.80 -44.94
CA LYS A 62 65.21 -47.38 -44.00
C LYS A 62 64.54 -46.28 -43.16
N GLY A 63 63.26 -46.08 -43.32
CA GLY A 63 62.46 -45.19 -42.52
C GLY A 63 62.42 -45.71 -41.06
N ARG A 64 63.06 -45.02 -40.13
CA ARG A 64 62.76 -45.13 -38.73
C ARG A 64 61.38 -44.62 -38.52
N THR A 65 60.43 -45.53 -38.31
CA THR A 65 59.09 -45.19 -37.78
C THR A 65 59.28 -44.58 -36.41
N ARG A 66 59.02 -43.23 -36.30
CA ARG A 66 58.86 -42.58 -35.00
C ARG A 66 57.60 -43.13 -34.34
N PRO A 67 57.71 -43.59 -33.09
CA PRO A 67 56.51 -43.97 -32.36
C PRO A 67 55.57 -42.77 -32.24
N PRO A 68 54.24 -42.96 -32.32
CA PRO A 68 53.29 -41.88 -32.16
C PRO A 68 53.48 -41.22 -30.82
N THR A 69 53.77 -39.92 -30.80
CA THR A 69 53.80 -39.13 -29.59
C THR A 69 52.38 -39.09 -29.03
N GLN A 70 52.13 -39.80 -27.95
CA GLN A 70 50.87 -39.68 -27.20
C GLN A 70 50.82 -38.25 -26.65
N VAL A 71 49.96 -37.45 -27.20
CA VAL A 71 49.59 -36.15 -26.62
C VAL A 71 48.76 -36.44 -25.41
N VAL A 72 49.36 -36.41 -24.23
CA VAL A 72 48.66 -36.44 -22.96
C VAL A 72 47.98 -35.08 -22.85
N THR A 73 46.72 -35.02 -23.23
CA THR A 73 45.82 -33.89 -22.97
C THR A 73 45.60 -33.86 -21.47
N GLN A 74 46.32 -33.00 -20.77
CA GLN A 74 46.10 -32.73 -19.36
C GLN A 74 44.70 -32.09 -19.24
N GLN A 75 43.70 -32.85 -18.83
CA GLN A 75 42.38 -32.34 -18.55
C GLN A 75 42.49 -31.33 -17.40
N ARG A 76 42.46 -30.05 -17.73
CA ARG A 76 42.38 -29.01 -16.73
C ARG A 76 41.01 -29.12 -16.06
N LYS A 77 41.03 -29.36 -14.74
CA LYS A 77 39.79 -29.37 -13.93
C LYS A 77 39.03 -28.06 -14.19
N PRO A 78 37.73 -28.12 -14.50
CA PRO A 78 36.96 -26.94 -14.89
C PRO A 78 36.58 -26.08 -13.65
N TRP A 79 37.58 -25.56 -12.97
CA TRP A 79 37.40 -24.75 -11.76
C TRP A 79 36.49 -23.56 -11.99
N GLY A 80 36.49 -22.98 -13.20
CA GLY A 80 35.57 -21.89 -13.56
C GLY A 80 34.10 -22.32 -13.55
N LEU A 81 33.77 -23.50 -14.08
CA LEU A 81 32.41 -24.05 -14.03
C LEU A 81 31.97 -24.38 -12.62
N ILE A 82 32.88 -24.92 -11.80
CA ILE A 82 32.61 -25.23 -10.40
C ILE A 82 32.32 -23.92 -9.63
N ALA A 83 33.19 -22.91 -9.81
CA ALA A 83 32.98 -21.59 -9.19
C ALA A 83 31.66 -20.92 -9.64
N ALA A 84 31.30 -21.01 -10.93
CA ALA A 84 30.05 -20.52 -11.43
C ALA A 84 28.82 -21.25 -10.82
N ALA A 85 28.91 -22.59 -10.73
CA ALA A 85 27.86 -23.39 -10.10
C ALA A 85 27.67 -23.04 -8.62
N VAL A 86 28.78 -22.90 -7.88
CA VAL A 86 28.74 -22.47 -6.47
C VAL A 86 28.15 -21.07 -6.33
N ALA A 87 28.53 -20.13 -7.20
CA ALA A 87 27.98 -18.78 -7.17
C ALA A 87 26.45 -18.77 -7.41
N VAL A 88 25.95 -19.58 -8.35
CA VAL A 88 24.51 -19.73 -8.60
C VAL A 88 23.79 -20.32 -7.38
N VAL A 89 24.35 -21.33 -6.76
CA VAL A 89 23.76 -21.95 -5.55
C VAL A 89 23.72 -20.95 -4.38
N VAL A 90 24.81 -20.21 -4.15
CA VAL A 90 24.88 -19.20 -3.09
C VAL A 90 23.89 -18.08 -3.36
N PHE A 91 23.80 -17.60 -4.61
CA PHE A 91 22.81 -16.57 -4.98
C PHE A 91 21.37 -17.08 -4.80
N GLY A 92 21.07 -18.31 -5.25
CA GLY A 92 19.76 -18.93 -5.07
C GLY A 92 19.41 -19.08 -3.57
N ALA A 93 20.34 -19.51 -2.74
CA ALA A 93 20.15 -19.61 -1.31
C ALA A 93 19.90 -18.23 -0.66
N ALA A 94 20.64 -17.20 -1.08
CA ALA A 94 20.43 -15.83 -0.59
C ALA A 94 19.03 -15.27 -0.97
N VAL A 95 18.57 -15.51 -2.19
CA VAL A 95 17.22 -15.10 -2.66
C VAL A 95 16.13 -15.83 -1.88
N ILE A 96 16.27 -17.14 -1.68
CA ILE A 96 15.31 -17.94 -0.91
C ILE A 96 15.27 -17.47 0.56
N THR A 97 16.44 -17.26 1.17
CA THR A 97 16.51 -16.77 2.55
C THR A 97 15.87 -15.39 2.69
N TYR A 98 16.16 -14.48 1.74
CA TYR A 98 15.52 -13.16 1.72
C TYR A 98 14.00 -13.27 1.57
N ALA A 99 13.50 -14.11 0.66
CA ALA A 99 12.08 -14.35 0.48
C ALA A 99 11.41 -14.91 1.73
N LEU A 100 12.04 -15.89 2.40
CA LEU A 100 11.54 -16.45 3.66
C LEU A 100 11.50 -15.42 4.79
N ILE A 101 12.52 -14.56 4.89
CA ILE A 101 12.51 -13.45 5.87
C ILE A 101 11.37 -12.48 5.59
N GLN A 102 11.11 -12.15 4.32
CA GLN A 102 10.02 -11.25 3.94
C GLN A 102 8.64 -11.87 4.20
N VAL A 103 8.47 -13.15 3.88
CA VAL A 103 7.24 -13.90 4.19
C VAL A 103 7.00 -13.95 5.70
N ASN A 104 8.02 -14.31 6.50
CA ASN A 104 7.89 -14.32 7.96
C ASN A 104 7.54 -12.94 8.54
N LYS A 105 8.15 -11.86 8.01
CA LYS A 105 7.80 -10.50 8.45
C LYS A 105 6.36 -10.11 8.10
N SER A 106 5.83 -10.56 6.97
CA SER A 106 4.42 -10.33 6.63
C SER A 106 3.48 -11.09 7.58
N HIS A 107 3.82 -12.33 7.94
CA HIS A 107 3.02 -13.14 8.86
C HIS A 107 3.16 -12.75 10.34
N GLU A 108 4.21 -12.06 10.73
CA GLU A 108 4.39 -11.58 12.12
C GLU A 108 3.30 -10.58 12.55
N ASN A 109 2.61 -9.97 11.59
CA ASN A 109 1.50 -9.05 11.81
C ASN A 109 0.12 -9.71 11.64
N ASP A 110 0.07 -10.97 11.15
CA ASP A 110 -1.19 -11.66 10.95
C ASP A 110 -1.75 -12.11 12.30
N VAL A 111 -2.79 -11.43 12.73
CA VAL A 111 -3.59 -11.80 13.91
C VAL A 111 -4.96 -12.26 13.43
N THR A 112 -5.49 -13.27 14.09
CA THR A 112 -6.79 -13.89 13.76
C THR A 112 -7.84 -13.68 14.84
N SER A 113 -7.44 -13.09 15.96
CA SER A 113 -8.36 -12.77 17.06
C SER A 113 -7.92 -11.53 17.83
N LEU A 114 -8.88 -10.83 18.43
CA LEU A 114 -8.63 -9.64 19.26
C LEU A 114 -7.74 -9.93 20.48
N SER A 115 -7.81 -11.14 21.04
CA SER A 115 -7.00 -11.54 22.19
C SER A 115 -5.50 -11.52 21.93
N GLN A 116 -5.10 -11.60 20.65
CA GLN A 116 -3.70 -11.51 20.22
C GLN A 116 -3.19 -10.05 20.17
N ILE A 117 -4.09 -9.06 20.19
CA ILE A 117 -3.75 -7.64 20.17
C ILE A 117 -3.85 -7.09 21.59
N LYS A 118 -2.70 -7.02 22.26
CA LYS A 118 -2.67 -6.57 23.65
C LYS A 118 -3.16 -5.13 23.80
N GLY A 119 -4.10 -4.91 24.71
CA GLY A 119 -4.59 -3.58 25.08
C GLY A 119 -5.84 -3.13 24.34
N VAL A 120 -6.43 -3.98 23.50
CA VAL A 120 -7.78 -3.75 22.98
C VAL A 120 -8.77 -3.79 24.13
N LYS A 121 -9.67 -2.82 24.14
CA LYS A 121 -10.84 -2.78 25.00
C LYS A 121 -12.07 -3.11 24.20
N SER A 122 -12.97 -3.93 24.75
CA SER A 122 -14.26 -4.27 24.17
C SER A 122 -15.38 -3.66 25.01
N TYR A 123 -16.45 -3.27 24.34
CA TYR A 123 -17.63 -2.64 24.89
C TYR A 123 -18.88 -3.36 24.35
N GLU A 124 -20.04 -3.01 24.86
CA GLU A 124 -21.30 -3.64 24.46
C GLU A 124 -22.34 -2.57 24.14
N TYR A 125 -22.32 -2.07 22.92
CA TYR A 125 -23.41 -1.27 22.38
C TYR A 125 -24.36 -2.18 21.61
N ALA A 126 -25.67 -1.99 21.81
CA ALA A 126 -26.65 -2.76 21.09
C ALA A 126 -26.57 -2.47 19.57
N ALA A 127 -26.86 -3.49 18.77
CA ALA A 127 -27.02 -3.31 17.34
C ALA A 127 -28.27 -2.45 17.03
N GLY A 128 -28.26 -1.76 15.89
CA GLY A 128 -29.39 -0.94 15.46
C GLY A 128 -29.63 0.25 16.36
N GLN A 129 -28.60 0.98 16.73
CA GLN A 129 -28.71 2.18 17.53
C GLN A 129 -29.60 3.21 16.84
N GLN A 130 -30.36 3.96 17.66
CA GLN A 130 -31.23 5.00 17.13
C GLN A 130 -30.40 6.10 16.46
N HIS A 131 -30.75 6.45 15.23
CA HIS A 131 -30.19 7.60 14.56
C HIS A 131 -30.69 8.90 15.18
N VAL A 132 -29.76 9.81 15.46
CA VAL A 132 -30.04 11.12 16.05
C VAL A 132 -29.25 12.20 15.30
N GLN A 133 -29.84 13.36 15.09
CA GLN A 133 -29.16 14.50 14.46
C GLN A 133 -28.57 15.48 15.47
N THR A 134 -28.88 15.28 16.75
CA THR A 134 -28.37 16.10 17.85
C THR A 134 -27.02 15.61 18.33
N PRO A 135 -26.19 16.47 18.92
CA PRO A 135 -24.93 16.06 19.54
C PRO A 135 -25.15 14.99 20.61
N VAL A 136 -24.26 13.98 20.62
CA VAL A 136 -24.28 12.87 21.56
C VAL A 136 -23.12 12.99 22.55
N SER A 137 -23.43 12.86 23.85
CA SER A 137 -22.39 12.74 24.88
C SER A 137 -21.97 11.29 25.00
N TYR A 138 -20.85 10.93 24.37
CA TYR A 138 -20.30 9.58 24.44
C TYR A 138 -19.50 9.36 25.73
N THR A 139 -19.53 8.12 26.24
CA THR A 139 -18.73 7.71 27.40
C THR A 139 -17.28 7.50 27.02
N GLU A 140 -17.04 6.91 25.84
CA GLU A 140 -15.70 6.68 25.30
C GLU A 140 -15.25 7.89 24.47
N SER A 141 -13.97 8.20 24.59
CA SER A 141 -13.31 9.26 23.79
C SER A 141 -12.03 8.70 23.15
N PRO A 142 -12.00 8.53 21.81
CA PRO A 142 -13.09 8.61 20.84
C PRO A 142 -14.18 7.56 21.03
N PRO A 143 -15.43 7.78 20.53
CA PRO A 143 -16.53 6.85 20.68
C PRO A 143 -16.37 5.59 19.83
N VAL A 144 -17.02 4.50 20.28
CA VAL A 144 -16.93 3.17 19.64
C VAL A 144 -18.29 2.58 19.28
N GLY A 145 -19.37 3.34 19.45
CA GLY A 145 -20.75 2.91 19.23
C GLY A 145 -21.75 3.82 19.93
N GLY A 146 -23.00 3.44 19.94
CA GLY A 146 -24.10 4.20 20.55
C GLY A 146 -24.91 5.01 19.54
N PRO A 147 -25.81 5.91 20.01
CA PRO A 147 -26.60 6.76 19.13
C PRO A 147 -25.69 7.59 18.23
N HIS A 148 -26.07 7.74 16.96
CA HIS A 148 -25.25 8.41 15.96
C HIS A 148 -26.11 9.04 14.85
N ASP A 149 -25.48 9.83 13.98
CA ASP A 149 -26.15 10.52 12.89
C ASP A 149 -26.53 9.57 11.75
N PRO A 150 -27.72 9.70 11.11
CA PRO A 150 -28.06 8.87 9.94
C PRO A 150 -27.15 9.10 8.73
N TYR A 151 -26.36 10.17 8.71
CA TYR A 151 -25.42 10.50 7.65
C TYR A 151 -24.00 10.10 8.05
N TRP A 152 -23.42 9.12 7.36
CA TRP A 152 -22.12 8.56 7.74
C TRP A 152 -20.94 9.33 7.12
N ALA A 153 -19.80 9.28 7.76
CA ALA A 153 -18.54 9.74 7.18
C ALA A 153 -18.06 8.75 6.09
N ASP A 154 -17.57 9.26 4.96
CA ASP A 154 -16.99 8.39 3.93
C ASP A 154 -15.83 7.57 4.52
N CYS A 155 -15.92 6.25 4.41
CA CYS A 155 -14.92 5.30 4.89
C CYS A 155 -14.26 4.48 3.76
N THR A 156 -14.18 5.04 2.56
CA THR A 156 -13.50 4.41 1.41
C THR A 156 -11.99 4.64 1.39
N GLY A 157 -11.35 4.68 2.55
CA GLY A 157 -9.93 5.03 2.69
C GLY A 157 -9.73 6.54 2.73
N THR A 158 -10.60 7.26 3.41
CA THR A 158 -10.58 8.72 3.42
C THR A 158 -9.72 9.26 4.55
N VAL A 159 -8.76 10.12 4.19
CA VAL A 159 -7.89 10.84 5.12
C VAL A 159 -8.45 12.26 5.28
N TYR A 160 -9.13 12.49 6.41
CA TYR A 160 -9.64 13.82 6.76
C TYR A 160 -8.55 14.66 7.41
N THR A 161 -8.49 15.93 7.05
CA THR A 161 -7.57 16.92 7.65
C THR A 161 -8.24 17.77 8.75
N VAL A 162 -9.51 17.51 9.01
CA VAL A 162 -10.34 18.21 10.00
C VAL A 162 -10.91 17.21 10.99
N ASP A 163 -11.20 17.67 12.22
CA ASP A 163 -11.90 16.89 13.22
C ASP A 163 -13.38 16.77 12.78
N ILE A 164 -13.69 15.63 12.18
CA ILE A 164 -15.03 15.36 11.66
C ILE A 164 -16.01 15.14 12.80
N ARG A 165 -17.29 15.44 12.57
CA ARG A 165 -18.33 15.25 13.56
C ARG A 165 -18.40 13.78 13.98
N HIS A 166 -18.32 13.52 15.28
CA HIS A 166 -18.10 12.19 15.84
C HIS A 166 -19.28 11.25 15.56
N GLU A 167 -20.50 11.76 15.56
CA GLU A 167 -21.70 10.98 15.28
C GLU A 167 -21.72 10.44 13.85
N ASN A 168 -21.15 11.17 12.90
CA ASN A 168 -21.02 10.70 11.52
C ASN A 168 -19.95 9.62 11.39
N ALA A 169 -18.86 9.73 12.16
CA ALA A 169 -17.82 8.70 12.21
C ALA A 169 -18.29 7.41 12.88
N VAL A 170 -19.09 7.52 13.97
CA VAL A 170 -19.69 6.37 14.65
C VAL A 170 -20.59 5.57 13.71
N HIS A 171 -21.37 6.22 12.85
CA HIS A 171 -22.16 5.53 11.82
C HIS A 171 -21.26 4.72 10.87
N SER A 172 -20.10 5.25 10.49
CA SER A 172 -19.15 4.48 9.68
C SER A 172 -18.63 3.23 10.40
N LEU A 173 -18.52 3.26 11.75
CA LEU A 173 -18.18 2.06 12.53
C LEU A 173 -19.31 1.03 12.46
N GLU A 174 -20.58 1.45 12.41
CA GLU A 174 -21.74 0.56 12.24
C GLU A 174 -21.71 -0.16 10.88
N HIS A 175 -21.13 0.46 9.84
CA HIS A 175 -20.88 -0.14 8.53
C HIS A 175 -19.63 -1.06 8.50
N GLY A 176 -18.91 -1.22 9.60
CA GLY A 176 -17.74 -2.08 9.71
C GLY A 176 -16.41 -1.40 9.43
N ALA A 177 -16.37 -0.08 9.45
CA ALA A 177 -15.13 0.64 9.27
C ALA A 177 -14.27 0.66 10.53
N VAL A 178 -12.97 0.87 10.32
CA VAL A 178 -12.01 1.24 11.36
C VAL A 178 -11.70 2.73 11.24
N TRP A 179 -12.03 3.48 12.29
CA TRP A 179 -11.71 4.88 12.40
C TRP A 179 -10.41 5.06 13.18
N ILE A 180 -9.36 5.55 12.53
CA ILE A 180 -8.10 5.90 13.17
C ILE A 180 -8.13 7.38 13.51
N THR A 181 -7.83 7.73 14.76
CA THR A 181 -7.78 9.10 15.22
C THR A 181 -6.43 9.44 15.81
N TYR A 182 -6.04 10.70 15.71
CA TYR A 182 -4.83 11.20 16.35
C TYR A 182 -5.07 12.53 17.06
N ASN A 183 -4.36 12.74 18.16
CA ASN A 183 -4.32 14.04 18.82
C ASN A 183 -3.30 14.94 18.10
N PRO A 184 -3.75 16.05 17.46
CA PRO A 184 -2.86 16.91 16.67
C PRO A 184 -1.77 17.60 17.51
N ASP A 185 -1.95 17.70 18.84
CA ASP A 185 -0.97 18.28 19.74
C ASP A 185 0.12 17.29 20.17
N LYS A 186 -0.10 15.97 19.92
CA LYS A 186 0.77 14.88 20.39
C LYS A 186 1.45 14.10 19.26
N VAL A 187 0.99 14.24 18.02
CA VAL A 187 1.46 13.44 16.88
C VAL A 187 2.14 14.34 15.84
N SER A 188 3.34 13.96 15.42
CA SER A 188 4.11 14.70 14.41
C SER A 188 3.50 14.53 13.01
N GLN A 189 3.80 15.48 12.08
CA GLN A 189 3.37 15.38 10.69
C GLN A 189 3.91 14.12 9.99
N SER A 190 5.12 13.68 10.34
CA SER A 190 5.69 12.43 9.81
C SER A 190 4.93 11.20 10.28
N ASP A 191 4.44 11.21 11.52
CA ASP A 191 3.64 10.11 12.07
C ASP A 191 2.22 10.12 11.52
N ILE A 192 1.63 11.31 11.31
CA ILE A 192 0.34 11.45 10.61
C ILE A 192 0.45 10.86 9.19
N ALA A 193 1.55 11.11 8.47
CA ALA A 193 1.78 10.52 7.15
C ALA A 193 1.86 8.99 7.18
N LYS A 194 2.46 8.38 8.22
CA LYS A 194 2.46 6.93 8.42
C LYS A 194 1.04 6.37 8.62
N LEU A 195 0.23 7.06 9.45
CA LEU A 195 -1.16 6.67 9.66
C LEU A 195 -1.99 6.80 8.38
N ALA A 196 -1.79 7.91 7.65
CA ALA A 196 -2.46 8.13 6.38
C ALA A 196 -2.15 7.03 5.36
N ALA A 197 -0.91 6.54 5.30
CA ALA A 197 -0.51 5.45 4.41
C ALA A 197 -1.21 4.10 4.72
N LEU A 198 -1.72 3.91 5.94
CA LEU A 198 -2.50 2.73 6.33
C LEU A 198 -3.98 2.84 5.95
N VAL A 199 -4.43 4.05 5.61
CA VAL A 199 -5.84 4.36 5.36
C VAL A 199 -6.08 4.71 3.90
N ASP A 200 -5.24 5.54 3.29
CA ASP A 200 -5.47 6.13 1.97
C ASP A 200 -5.80 5.08 0.91
N GLY A 201 -7.02 5.18 0.35
CA GLY A 201 -7.55 4.26 -0.65
C GLY A 201 -7.89 2.85 -0.14
N VAL A 202 -7.81 2.57 1.16
CA VAL A 202 -8.19 1.27 1.73
C VAL A 202 -9.64 1.33 2.22
N SER A 203 -10.56 0.69 1.49
CA SER A 203 -11.98 0.65 1.87
C SER A 203 -12.19 0.08 3.27
N GLY A 204 -13.14 0.64 4.01
CA GLY A 204 -13.40 0.30 5.41
C GLY A 204 -12.45 0.99 6.38
N ARG A 205 -11.74 2.05 5.95
CA ARG A 205 -10.88 2.83 6.85
C ARG A 205 -11.09 4.31 6.67
N LEU A 206 -10.95 5.05 7.76
CA LEU A 206 -10.89 6.51 7.74
C LEU A 206 -9.93 7.01 8.80
N LEU A 207 -9.31 8.17 8.54
CA LEU A 207 -8.38 8.84 9.46
C LEU A 207 -8.86 10.27 9.68
N SER A 208 -8.88 10.74 10.92
CA SER A 208 -9.08 12.16 11.22
C SER A 208 -8.27 12.61 12.44
N PRO A 209 -7.96 13.91 12.57
CA PRO A 209 -7.65 14.44 13.88
C PRO A 209 -8.84 14.26 14.83
N TYR A 210 -8.56 14.19 16.12
CA TYR A 210 -9.55 14.22 17.20
C TYR A 210 -8.98 15.09 18.31
N ALA A 211 -9.45 16.32 18.37
CA ALA A 211 -8.97 17.28 19.34
C ALA A 211 -9.32 16.85 20.75
N GLY A 212 -8.33 16.89 21.66
CA GLY A 212 -8.56 16.62 23.07
C GLY A 212 -8.63 15.14 23.47
N GLN A 213 -8.43 14.18 22.54
CA GLN A 213 -8.30 12.77 22.99
C GLN A 213 -7.10 12.58 23.92
N ASP A 214 -7.22 11.67 24.87
CA ASP A 214 -6.23 11.41 25.93
C ASP A 214 -4.96 10.71 25.40
N SER A 215 -5.10 9.82 24.41
CA SER A 215 -3.99 9.11 23.76
C SER A 215 -3.41 9.91 22.56
N ALA A 216 -2.18 9.59 22.17
CA ALA A 216 -1.62 10.14 20.94
C ALA A 216 -2.41 9.64 19.72
N ILE A 217 -2.66 8.34 19.65
CA ILE A 217 -3.38 7.67 18.57
C ILE A 217 -4.42 6.73 19.19
N SER A 218 -5.60 6.64 18.56
CA SER A 218 -6.64 5.71 18.94
C SER A 218 -7.27 5.10 17.68
N LEU A 219 -7.61 3.83 17.75
CA LEU A 219 -8.31 3.09 16.71
C LEU A 219 -9.63 2.63 17.26
N GLN A 220 -10.69 2.84 16.52
CA GLN A 220 -12.07 2.45 16.86
C GLN A 220 -12.62 1.56 15.74
N SER A 221 -13.32 0.53 16.12
CA SER A 221 -14.34 -0.17 15.36
C SER A 221 -15.58 -0.29 16.24
N TRP A 222 -16.70 -0.73 15.70
CA TRP A 222 -17.89 -0.91 16.53
C TRP A 222 -17.57 -1.80 17.74
N ASN A 223 -17.87 -1.32 18.94
CA ASN A 223 -17.61 -1.99 20.22
C ASN A 223 -16.14 -2.21 20.61
N HIS A 224 -15.16 -1.72 19.84
CA HIS A 224 -13.75 -2.01 20.15
C HIS A 224 -12.87 -0.76 20.03
N GLN A 225 -11.88 -0.66 20.91
CA GLN A 225 -10.93 0.44 20.92
C GLN A 225 -9.51 -0.05 21.25
N LEU A 226 -8.54 0.48 20.52
CA LEU A 226 -7.12 0.34 20.82
C LEU A 226 -6.47 1.73 20.92
N LYS A 227 -5.83 2.04 22.06
CA LYS A 227 -5.04 3.27 22.23
C LYS A 227 -3.56 2.96 22.25
N VAL A 228 -2.79 3.75 21.49
CA VAL A 228 -1.33 3.62 21.39
C VAL A 228 -0.66 4.99 21.45
N SER A 229 0.66 5.00 21.72
CA SER A 229 1.44 6.22 21.89
C SER A 229 2.35 6.54 20.70
N SER A 230 2.53 5.61 19.76
CA SER A 230 3.45 5.74 18.62
C SER A 230 2.81 5.25 17.34
N ALA A 231 3.07 5.94 16.23
CA ALA A 231 2.63 5.52 14.89
C ALA A 231 3.41 4.29 14.36
N ASP A 232 4.53 3.93 14.99
CA ASP A 232 5.30 2.73 14.65
C ASP A 232 4.82 1.47 15.42
N ASP A 233 3.75 1.58 16.23
CA ASP A 233 3.21 0.45 16.95
C ASP A 233 2.53 -0.53 15.98
N LYS A 234 3.06 -1.76 15.91
CA LYS A 234 2.55 -2.81 15.01
C LYS A 234 1.08 -3.15 15.22
N ARG A 235 0.56 -2.92 16.44
CA ARG A 235 -0.84 -3.18 16.78
C ARG A 235 -1.80 -2.30 15.99
N ILE A 236 -1.35 -1.14 15.47
CA ILE A 236 -2.17 -0.29 14.60
C ILE A 236 -2.60 -1.08 13.37
N LYS A 237 -1.60 -1.66 12.65
CA LYS A 237 -1.88 -2.47 11.47
C LYS A 237 -2.65 -3.74 11.81
N GLN A 238 -2.28 -4.42 12.89
CA GLN A 238 -2.96 -5.64 13.36
C GLN A 238 -4.45 -5.39 13.64
N PHE A 239 -4.78 -4.31 14.36
CA PHE A 239 -6.16 -3.95 14.66
C PHE A 239 -6.92 -3.54 13.39
N ALA A 240 -6.34 -2.68 12.56
CA ALA A 240 -6.97 -2.23 11.33
C ALA A 240 -7.24 -3.39 10.36
N ASP A 241 -6.28 -4.30 10.17
CA ASP A 241 -6.46 -5.45 9.28
C ASP A 241 -7.48 -6.46 9.82
N LEU A 242 -7.48 -6.70 11.15
CA LEU A 242 -8.40 -7.65 11.77
C LEU A 242 -9.85 -7.13 11.78
N MET A 243 -10.05 -5.83 12.05
CA MET A 243 -11.38 -5.29 12.34
C MET A 243 -12.11 -4.74 11.11
N THR A 244 -11.39 -4.40 10.02
CA THR A 244 -12.03 -3.86 8.82
C THR A 244 -12.97 -4.89 8.21
N PHE A 245 -14.28 -4.60 8.20
CA PHE A 245 -15.35 -5.45 7.67
C PHE A 245 -15.37 -6.89 8.20
N ASN A 246 -14.83 -7.14 9.38
CA ASN A 246 -14.77 -8.48 9.94
C ASN A 246 -16.00 -8.76 10.82
N SER A 247 -16.91 -9.57 10.30
CA SER A 247 -18.10 -10.04 11.00
C SER A 247 -17.89 -11.33 11.83
N GLU A 248 -16.67 -11.87 11.85
CA GLU A 248 -16.34 -13.10 12.59
C GLU A 248 -15.86 -12.80 14.03
N VAL A 249 -15.59 -11.54 14.36
CA VAL A 249 -15.20 -11.14 15.72
C VAL A 249 -16.42 -11.01 16.62
N ASP A 250 -16.26 -11.31 17.89
CA ASP A 250 -17.31 -11.09 18.91
C ASP A 250 -17.68 -9.60 18.96
N ASN A 251 -18.97 -9.31 19.13
CA ASN A 251 -19.51 -7.93 19.15
C ASN A 251 -19.12 -7.11 17.90
N HIS A 252 -19.17 -7.77 16.74
CA HIS A 252 -18.88 -7.13 15.45
C HIS A 252 -19.91 -6.03 15.11
N TYR A 253 -19.62 -5.31 14.03
CA TYR A 253 -20.48 -4.23 13.54
C TYR A 253 -21.85 -4.77 13.04
N PRO A 254 -22.95 -4.02 13.27
CA PRO A 254 -24.30 -4.54 13.04
C PRO A 254 -24.77 -4.47 11.56
N GLU A 255 -24.27 -3.52 10.74
CA GLU A 255 -24.76 -3.32 9.38
C GLU A 255 -23.85 -3.99 8.34
N ILE A 256 -23.87 -5.34 8.30
CA ILE A 256 -23.04 -6.12 7.39
C ILE A 256 -23.43 -5.83 5.94
N GLY A 257 -22.45 -5.37 5.14
CA GLY A 257 -22.65 -5.06 3.73
C GLY A 257 -23.15 -3.65 3.44
N ALA A 258 -23.29 -2.80 4.46
CA ALA A 258 -23.56 -1.39 4.26
C ALA A 258 -22.41 -0.68 3.54
N SER A 259 -22.74 0.37 2.78
CA SER A 259 -21.76 1.10 1.97
C SER A 259 -20.90 2.02 2.81
N CYS A 260 -19.58 1.98 2.58
CA CYS A 260 -18.66 2.99 3.08
C CYS A 260 -18.62 4.26 2.22
N GLU A 261 -19.15 4.19 1.00
CA GLU A 261 -19.08 5.29 0.05
C GLU A 261 -20.07 6.40 0.40
N ASN A 262 -19.55 7.61 0.63
CA ASN A 262 -20.32 8.83 0.81
C ASN A 262 -19.56 10.02 0.20
N PRO A 263 -19.57 10.18 -1.14
CA PRO A 263 -18.79 11.21 -1.82
C PRO A 263 -19.18 12.62 -1.43
N ALA A 264 -20.43 12.86 -1.04
CA ALA A 264 -20.89 14.15 -0.58
C ALA A 264 -20.26 14.54 0.76
N PHE A 265 -20.19 13.62 1.72
CA PHE A 265 -19.48 13.84 2.98
C PHE A 265 -17.97 14.00 2.76
N LYS A 266 -17.39 13.20 1.87
CA LYS A 266 -15.97 13.29 1.53
C LYS A 266 -15.60 14.65 0.95
N ALA A 267 -16.45 15.18 0.08
CA ALA A 267 -16.25 16.49 -0.56
C ALA A 267 -16.43 17.66 0.42
N ASN A 268 -17.36 17.52 1.37
CA ASN A 268 -17.71 18.57 2.33
C ASN A 268 -17.94 17.94 3.73
N PRO A 269 -16.89 17.59 4.46
CA PRO A 269 -17.02 16.94 5.76
C PRO A 269 -17.71 17.83 6.79
N VAL A 270 -18.67 17.27 7.52
CA VAL A 270 -19.24 17.92 8.71
C VAL A 270 -18.19 17.86 9.81
N VAL A 271 -17.86 19.01 10.41
CA VAL A 271 -16.87 19.09 11.47
C VAL A 271 -17.52 19.11 12.86
N THR A 272 -16.76 18.71 13.87
CA THR A 272 -17.19 18.73 15.26
C THR A 272 -17.72 20.12 15.64
N GLY A 273 -18.92 20.13 16.27
CA GLY A 273 -19.62 21.36 16.66
C GLY A 273 -20.52 21.97 15.57
N GLN A 274 -20.60 21.39 14.39
CA GLN A 274 -21.59 21.76 13.36
C GLN A 274 -22.82 20.84 13.44
N ASP A 275 -23.98 21.39 13.11
CA ASP A 275 -25.20 20.59 12.96
C ASP A 275 -25.21 19.87 11.62
N SER A 276 -25.58 18.59 11.62
CA SER A 276 -25.65 17.77 10.40
C SER A 276 -26.75 18.22 9.42
N THR A 277 -27.77 18.94 9.90
CA THR A 277 -28.89 19.45 9.10
C THR A 277 -28.48 20.42 7.99
N ALA A 278 -27.28 20.99 8.08
CA ALA A 278 -26.81 21.95 7.09
C ALA A 278 -26.32 21.30 5.77
N VAL A 279 -25.99 20.00 5.76
CA VAL A 279 -25.35 19.34 4.61
C VAL A 279 -26.21 18.20 4.01
N GLY A 280 -27.02 17.52 4.81
CA GLY A 280 -27.75 16.31 4.41
C GLY A 280 -29.15 16.51 3.82
N SER A 281 -29.73 17.73 3.86
CA SER A 281 -31.12 17.96 3.46
C SER A 281 -31.33 18.14 1.95
N SER A 282 -30.27 18.22 1.16
CA SER A 282 -30.40 18.48 -0.29
C SER A 282 -30.57 17.22 -1.13
N ASP A 283 -30.16 16.04 -0.67
CA ASP A 283 -30.08 14.83 -1.52
C ASP A 283 -31.09 13.72 -1.18
N MET A 284 -31.84 13.82 -0.06
CA MET A 284 -32.87 12.82 0.28
C MET A 284 -34.24 13.07 -0.35
N ALA A 285 -34.42 14.10 -1.17
CA ALA A 285 -35.72 14.54 -1.69
C ALA A 285 -35.98 14.16 -3.15
N THR A 286 -35.49 13.01 -3.66
CA THR A 286 -35.98 12.49 -4.96
C THR A 286 -36.10 10.98 -4.98
N THR A 287 -37.10 10.47 -4.23
CA THR A 287 -37.71 9.19 -4.62
C THR A 287 -38.70 9.52 -5.73
N PRO A 288 -38.54 9.02 -6.97
CA PRO A 288 -39.57 9.23 -7.98
C PRO A 288 -40.81 8.46 -7.58
N THR A 289 -41.88 9.18 -7.26
CA THR A 289 -43.23 8.63 -7.10
C THR A 289 -43.59 7.90 -8.39
N ALA A 290 -43.72 6.58 -8.34
CA ALA A 290 -44.26 5.81 -9.44
C ALA A 290 -45.71 6.26 -9.67
N THR A 291 -45.94 7.00 -10.72
CA THR A 291 -47.25 7.34 -11.22
C THR A 291 -47.85 6.08 -11.82
N SER A 292 -48.81 5.48 -11.13
CA SER A 292 -49.69 4.48 -11.70
C SER A 292 -50.63 5.24 -12.66
N ALA A 293 -50.49 4.97 -13.94
CA ALA A 293 -51.45 5.38 -14.96
C ALA A 293 -52.67 4.46 -14.95
N PRO A 294 -53.85 4.95 -15.37
CA PRO A 294 -55.15 4.29 -15.28
C PRO A 294 -55.33 3.14 -16.24
#